data_72865385f7a35dd9de4dd43b5ca87f59
#
_entry.id   72865385f7a35dd9de4dd43b5ca87f59
#
_cell.length_a   1.000
_cell.length_b   1.000
_cell.length_c   1.000
_cell.angle_alpha   90.00
_cell.angle_beta   90.00
_cell.angle_gamma   90.00
#
_symmetry.space_group_name_H-M   'P 1'
#
loop_
_entity.id
_entity.type
_entity.pdbx_description
1 polymer ?
#
loop_
_entity_poly.entity_id
_entity_poly.type
_entity_poly.pdbx_seq_one_letter_code
_entity_poly.pdbx_strand_id
1 'polypeptide(L)'
;MKKINIVADFAIPFIDECLTNISNVVLANHSNITNSFLIKNNAEALAIRSTVKVNKTLLDNTNVKFVATATSGYDHFDVEYLQNRGIAYFHSPGCNANSVAEYVIYSILKWIITKNIELKNINLGIIGFGNIGKLVARYFHTLDINIYVNDPPLKDENFIFPDYVHYCELDEIFEKCNVITNHVPLTKSGNYPTQALITGKLLSKLKDNSLLIHASRGGVIVESDLFNIMKVRKLSTAIDVWENEPDFNSELANSSLLATPHIAGYSYNGKLNGTMQVLKNIENYFGIKPNYDILNAEMNKYKTNTKLYIDNLQDIFKKLNDNRRFEDDFARMREASKLDKAGKQAFFQEIRKNYPKRYETLNI
;
A
#
# COMPACT_ATOMS: atom_id res chain seq x y z
N MET A 1 -27.02 -25.51 -11.24
CA MET A 1 -25.93 -24.79 -11.99
C MET A 1 -24.62 -25.57 -11.84
N LYS A 2 -23.78 -25.61 -12.87
CA LYS A 2 -22.41 -26.19 -12.76
C LYS A 2 -21.60 -25.33 -11.80
N LYS A 3 -21.00 -25.94 -10.77
CA LYS A 3 -20.13 -25.22 -9.85
C LYS A 3 -18.85 -24.79 -10.56
N ILE A 4 -18.37 -23.59 -10.28
CA ILE A 4 -17.14 -23.02 -10.83
C ILE A 4 -15.96 -23.52 -10.00
N ASN A 5 -14.88 -23.92 -10.67
CA ASN A 5 -13.66 -24.35 -10.02
C ASN A 5 -12.76 -23.12 -9.77
N ILE A 6 -12.55 -22.80 -8.52
CA ILE A 6 -11.76 -21.62 -8.09
C ILE A 6 -10.52 -22.12 -7.33
N VAL A 7 -9.34 -21.71 -7.77
CA VAL A 7 -8.11 -21.83 -6.97
C VAL A 7 -7.88 -20.53 -6.24
N ALA A 8 -7.69 -20.59 -4.93
CA ALA A 8 -7.48 -19.40 -4.12
C ALA A 8 -6.25 -19.54 -3.20
N ASP A 9 -5.52 -18.42 -3.04
CA ASP A 9 -4.45 -18.33 -2.04
C ASP A 9 -5.07 -18.41 -0.63
N PHE A 10 -4.63 -19.37 0.18
CA PHE A 10 -5.12 -19.57 1.55
C PHE A 10 -4.93 -18.33 2.44
N ALA A 11 -4.06 -17.39 2.07
CA ALA A 11 -3.84 -16.14 2.79
C ALA A 11 -4.93 -15.08 2.52
N ILE A 12 -5.95 -15.39 1.69
CA ILE A 12 -7.16 -14.58 1.51
C ILE A 12 -8.20 -15.06 2.53
N PRO A 13 -8.49 -14.28 3.60
CA PRO A 13 -9.36 -14.73 4.68
C PRO A 13 -10.79 -15.01 4.19
N PHE A 14 -11.39 -16.08 4.64
CA PHE A 14 -12.83 -16.42 4.43
C PHE A 14 -13.26 -16.62 2.97
N ILE A 15 -12.31 -16.74 2.02
CA ILE A 15 -12.67 -16.86 0.60
C ILE A 15 -13.45 -18.16 0.31
N ASP A 16 -13.05 -19.26 0.91
CA ASP A 16 -13.70 -20.56 0.77
C ASP A 16 -15.03 -20.62 1.51
N GLU A 17 -15.09 -20.11 2.75
CA GLU A 17 -16.33 -20.09 3.54
C GLU A 17 -17.43 -19.27 2.85
N CYS A 18 -17.06 -18.10 2.30
CA CYS A 18 -18.01 -17.25 1.56
C CYS A 18 -18.52 -17.87 0.26
N LEU A 19 -17.74 -18.78 -0.34
CA LEU A 19 -18.07 -19.45 -1.62
C LEU A 19 -18.57 -20.89 -1.43
N THR A 20 -18.66 -21.36 -0.18
CA THR A 20 -19.17 -22.71 0.14
C THR A 20 -20.54 -22.94 -0.51
N ASN A 21 -20.76 -24.15 -1.03
CA ASN A 21 -21.97 -24.60 -1.71
C ASN A 21 -22.25 -24.02 -3.11
N ILE A 22 -21.66 -22.90 -3.50
CA ILE A 22 -21.88 -22.25 -4.81
C ILE A 22 -20.73 -22.48 -5.80
N SER A 23 -19.54 -22.81 -5.32
CA SER A 23 -18.37 -23.12 -6.14
C SER A 23 -17.53 -24.24 -5.51
N ASN A 24 -16.57 -24.76 -6.28
CA ASN A 24 -15.53 -25.69 -5.80
C ASN A 24 -14.27 -24.86 -5.55
N VAL A 25 -14.00 -24.53 -4.29
CA VAL A 25 -12.80 -23.75 -3.93
C VAL A 25 -11.69 -24.70 -3.50
N VAL A 26 -10.51 -24.55 -4.09
CA VAL A 26 -9.28 -25.25 -3.69
C VAL A 26 -8.30 -24.22 -3.15
N LEU A 27 -8.07 -24.26 -1.84
CA LEU A 27 -7.08 -23.41 -1.19
C LEU A 27 -5.66 -23.95 -1.40
N ALA A 28 -4.72 -23.06 -1.71
CA ALA A 28 -3.32 -23.42 -1.86
C ALA A 28 -2.40 -22.33 -1.29
N ASN A 29 -1.23 -22.74 -0.82
CA ASN A 29 -0.14 -21.79 -0.56
C ASN A 29 0.31 -21.19 -1.88
N HIS A 30 0.67 -19.92 -1.90
CA HIS A 30 1.15 -19.21 -3.09
C HIS A 30 2.26 -19.96 -3.83
N SER A 31 3.18 -20.64 -3.11
CA SER A 31 4.26 -21.45 -3.70
C SER A 31 3.76 -22.70 -4.44
N ASN A 32 2.56 -23.18 -4.12
CA ASN A 32 1.94 -24.35 -4.73
C ASN A 32 0.99 -23.99 -5.88
N ILE A 33 0.70 -22.70 -6.08
CA ILE A 33 -0.11 -22.22 -7.21
C ILE A 33 0.78 -22.21 -8.45
N THR A 34 0.87 -23.35 -9.10
CA THR A 34 1.65 -23.58 -10.32
C THR A 34 0.73 -23.86 -11.51
N ASN A 35 1.26 -23.80 -12.73
CA ASN A 35 0.51 -24.15 -13.95
C ASN A 35 -0.10 -25.55 -13.84
N SER A 36 0.71 -26.56 -13.49
CA SER A 36 0.24 -27.94 -13.33
C SER A 36 -0.85 -28.08 -12.25
N PHE A 37 -0.75 -27.29 -11.17
CA PHE A 37 -1.78 -27.27 -10.13
C PHE A 37 -3.11 -26.70 -10.65
N LEU A 38 -3.08 -25.63 -11.44
CA LEU A 38 -4.26 -25.05 -12.07
C LEU A 38 -4.93 -26.02 -13.06
N ILE A 39 -4.13 -26.70 -13.89
CA ILE A 39 -4.62 -27.71 -14.83
C ILE A 39 -5.26 -28.89 -14.09
N LYS A 40 -4.56 -29.45 -13.09
CA LYS A 40 -5.05 -30.59 -12.28
C LYS A 40 -6.40 -30.29 -11.62
N ASN A 41 -6.62 -29.06 -11.14
CA ASN A 41 -7.86 -28.66 -10.50
C ASN A 41 -8.90 -28.10 -11.48
N ASN A 42 -8.62 -28.14 -12.79
CA ASN A 42 -9.49 -27.57 -13.84
C ASN A 42 -9.95 -26.15 -13.48
N ALA A 43 -9.02 -25.30 -13.01
CA ALA A 43 -9.31 -23.98 -12.49
C ALA A 43 -9.92 -23.07 -13.57
N GLU A 44 -11.08 -22.48 -13.30
CA GLU A 44 -11.75 -21.49 -14.15
C GLU A 44 -11.54 -20.07 -13.62
N ALA A 45 -11.28 -19.94 -12.32
CA ALA A 45 -10.97 -18.68 -11.65
C ALA A 45 -9.75 -18.84 -10.72
N LEU A 46 -9.00 -17.75 -10.59
CA LEU A 46 -7.82 -17.66 -9.72
C LEU A 46 -7.95 -16.43 -8.82
N ALA A 47 -7.97 -16.65 -7.50
CA ALA A 47 -7.97 -15.59 -6.50
C ALA A 47 -6.63 -15.62 -5.73
N ILE A 48 -5.86 -14.55 -5.81
CA ILE A 48 -4.47 -14.53 -5.30
C ILE A 48 -4.14 -13.25 -4.52
N ARG A 49 -2.91 -13.21 -4.04
CA ARG A 49 -2.25 -12.02 -3.52
C ARG A 49 -0.97 -11.73 -4.32
N SER A 50 -0.28 -10.65 -4.00
CA SER A 50 0.87 -10.13 -4.75
C SER A 50 2.09 -11.06 -4.83
N THR A 51 2.10 -12.17 -4.10
CA THR A 51 3.19 -13.16 -4.10
C THR A 51 3.15 -14.12 -5.30
N VAL A 52 2.02 -14.21 -6.00
CA VAL A 52 1.85 -15.05 -7.20
C VAL A 52 1.98 -14.20 -8.45
N LYS A 53 2.96 -14.46 -9.30
CA LYS A 53 3.11 -13.80 -10.60
C LYS A 53 2.14 -14.40 -11.61
N VAL A 54 1.27 -13.57 -12.18
CA VAL A 54 0.29 -13.98 -13.19
C VAL A 54 0.82 -13.63 -14.58
N ASN A 55 1.21 -14.63 -15.33
CA ASN A 55 1.82 -14.49 -16.64
C ASN A 55 1.57 -15.74 -17.50
N LYS A 56 2.12 -15.78 -18.70
CA LYS A 56 2.04 -16.91 -19.61
C LYS A 56 2.48 -18.22 -18.95
N THR A 57 3.60 -18.23 -18.22
CA THR A 57 4.12 -19.45 -17.58
C THR A 57 3.11 -20.07 -16.60
N LEU A 58 2.35 -19.24 -15.89
CA LEU A 58 1.33 -19.71 -14.94
C LEU A 58 0.04 -20.17 -15.64
N LEU A 59 -0.40 -19.44 -16.68
CA LEU A 59 -1.76 -19.59 -17.21
C LEU A 59 -1.86 -20.29 -18.56
N ASP A 60 -0.73 -20.63 -19.20
CA ASP A 60 -0.76 -21.29 -20.52
C ASP A 60 -1.42 -22.67 -20.43
N ASN A 61 -2.27 -22.98 -21.41
CA ASN A 61 -3.06 -24.22 -21.47
C ASN A 61 -3.96 -24.49 -20.23
N THR A 62 -4.28 -23.49 -19.43
CA THR A 62 -5.28 -23.59 -18.36
C THR A 62 -6.66 -23.15 -18.84
N ASN A 63 -7.70 -23.52 -18.09
CA ASN A 63 -9.08 -23.05 -18.29
C ASN A 63 -9.41 -21.76 -17.54
N VAL A 64 -8.40 -21.08 -16.96
CA VAL A 64 -8.59 -19.83 -16.23
C VAL A 64 -9.07 -18.73 -17.16
N LYS A 65 -10.22 -18.17 -16.84
CA LYS A 65 -10.85 -17.05 -17.57
C LYS A 65 -11.05 -15.81 -16.69
N PHE A 66 -10.75 -15.93 -15.40
CA PHE A 66 -10.89 -14.88 -14.41
C PHE A 66 -9.71 -14.92 -13.42
N VAL A 67 -9.09 -13.77 -13.18
CA VAL A 67 -8.05 -13.60 -12.15
C VAL A 67 -8.39 -12.39 -11.29
N ALA A 68 -8.36 -12.54 -9.97
CA ALA A 68 -8.51 -11.44 -9.03
C ALA A 68 -7.41 -11.46 -7.98
N THR A 69 -6.88 -10.27 -7.63
CA THR A 69 -5.94 -10.14 -6.51
C THR A 69 -6.57 -9.38 -5.35
N ALA A 70 -6.46 -9.94 -4.14
CA ALA A 70 -6.88 -9.31 -2.87
C ALA A 70 -5.87 -8.24 -2.41
N THR A 71 -5.22 -7.55 -3.35
CA THR A 71 -4.26 -6.47 -3.10
C THR A 71 -4.58 -5.25 -3.95
N SER A 72 -4.22 -4.06 -3.45
CA SER A 72 -4.47 -2.81 -4.17
C SER A 72 -3.62 -2.69 -5.44
N GLY A 73 -2.34 -3.07 -5.38
CA GLY A 73 -1.45 -3.10 -6.53
C GLY A 73 -1.60 -4.41 -7.32
N TYR A 74 -1.33 -4.35 -8.62
CA TYR A 74 -1.35 -5.49 -9.53
C TYR A 74 -0.08 -5.59 -10.41
N ASP A 75 1.03 -5.08 -9.90
CA ASP A 75 2.36 -5.10 -10.56
C ASP A 75 2.86 -6.55 -10.88
N HIS A 76 2.24 -7.54 -10.26
CA HIS A 76 2.49 -8.96 -10.47
C HIS A 76 1.67 -9.58 -11.62
N PHE A 77 0.83 -8.79 -12.31
CA PHE A 77 0.06 -9.21 -13.48
C PHE A 77 0.77 -8.81 -14.78
N ASP A 78 0.92 -9.77 -15.68
CA ASP A 78 1.22 -9.51 -17.09
C ASP A 78 -0.08 -9.11 -17.80
N VAL A 79 -0.38 -7.82 -17.74
CA VAL A 79 -1.65 -7.25 -18.24
C VAL A 79 -1.80 -7.47 -19.74
N GLU A 80 -0.72 -7.30 -20.50
CA GLU A 80 -0.73 -7.52 -21.95
C GLU A 80 -1.11 -8.96 -22.30
N TYR A 81 -0.49 -9.93 -21.63
CA TYR A 81 -0.82 -11.34 -21.80
C TYR A 81 -2.28 -11.64 -21.45
N LEU A 82 -2.79 -11.11 -20.33
CA LEU A 82 -4.17 -11.32 -19.91
C LEU A 82 -5.17 -10.76 -20.93
N GLN A 83 -4.93 -9.54 -21.41
CA GLN A 83 -5.74 -8.90 -22.45
C GLN A 83 -5.75 -9.71 -23.75
N ASN A 84 -4.56 -10.12 -24.24
CA ASN A 84 -4.42 -10.91 -25.46
C ASN A 84 -5.12 -12.28 -25.37
N ARG A 85 -5.24 -12.85 -24.17
CA ARG A 85 -5.93 -14.12 -23.91
C ARG A 85 -7.42 -13.95 -23.60
N GLY A 86 -7.94 -12.73 -23.51
CA GLY A 86 -9.32 -12.47 -23.11
C GLY A 86 -9.62 -12.90 -21.67
N ILE A 87 -8.62 -12.94 -20.78
CA ILE A 87 -8.78 -13.29 -19.37
C ILE A 87 -9.19 -12.03 -18.61
N ALA A 88 -10.34 -12.07 -17.96
CA ALA A 88 -10.78 -10.97 -17.10
C ALA A 88 -9.88 -10.88 -15.85
N TYR A 89 -9.39 -9.67 -15.53
CA TYR A 89 -8.54 -9.48 -14.38
C TYR A 89 -9.01 -8.31 -13.52
N PHE A 90 -8.87 -8.48 -12.21
CA PHE A 90 -9.35 -7.52 -11.21
C PHE A 90 -8.34 -7.38 -10.09
N HIS A 91 -8.26 -6.19 -9.52
CA HIS A 91 -7.51 -5.92 -8.30
C HIS A 91 -8.42 -5.32 -7.23
N SER A 92 -7.92 -5.05 -6.05
CA SER A 92 -8.70 -4.52 -4.92
C SER A 92 -8.28 -3.09 -4.57
N PRO A 93 -8.63 -2.08 -5.40
CA PRO A 93 -8.16 -0.71 -5.21
C PRO A 93 -8.62 -0.15 -3.87
N GLY A 94 -7.68 0.47 -3.13
CA GLY A 94 -7.97 1.10 -1.85
C GLY A 94 -8.27 0.15 -0.68
N CYS A 95 -8.21 -1.17 -0.86
CA CYS A 95 -8.49 -2.12 0.23
C CYS A 95 -7.64 -1.88 1.48
N ASN A 96 -6.42 -1.39 1.31
CA ASN A 96 -5.46 -1.09 2.36
C ASN A 96 -5.18 0.41 2.55
N ALA A 97 -6.00 1.30 1.97
CA ALA A 97 -5.73 2.74 1.97
C ALA A 97 -5.65 3.30 3.38
N ASN A 98 -6.54 2.87 4.29
CA ASN A 98 -6.54 3.32 5.68
C ASN A 98 -5.27 2.85 6.41
N SER A 99 -4.81 1.64 6.15
CA SER A 99 -3.55 1.12 6.70
C SER A 99 -2.35 1.99 6.33
N VAL A 100 -2.26 2.42 5.06
CA VAL A 100 -1.19 3.33 4.60
C VAL A 100 -1.37 4.73 5.17
N ALA A 101 -2.61 5.24 5.25
CA ALA A 101 -2.88 6.54 5.88
C ALA A 101 -2.45 6.56 7.35
N GLU A 102 -2.67 5.48 8.10
CA GLU A 102 -2.17 5.34 9.48
C GLU A 102 -0.64 5.35 9.57
N TYR A 103 0.05 4.74 8.61
CA TYR A 103 1.52 4.82 8.53
C TYR A 103 1.99 6.26 8.32
N VAL A 104 1.32 7.02 7.44
CA VAL A 104 1.61 8.43 7.21
C VAL A 104 1.36 9.25 8.47
N ILE A 105 0.20 9.07 9.12
CA ILE A 105 -0.14 9.75 10.37
C ILE A 105 0.89 9.43 11.46
N TYR A 106 1.21 8.16 11.65
CA TYR A 106 2.23 7.73 12.61
C TYR A 106 3.58 8.40 12.35
N SER A 107 4.02 8.44 11.10
CA SER A 107 5.30 9.04 10.70
C SER A 107 5.34 10.54 10.99
N ILE A 108 4.23 11.25 10.73
CA ILE A 108 4.10 12.69 11.02
C ILE A 108 4.07 12.94 12.52
N LEU A 109 3.30 12.17 13.29
CA LEU A 109 3.26 12.30 14.74
C LEU A 109 4.60 11.99 15.39
N LYS A 110 5.31 10.95 14.92
CA LYS A 110 6.68 10.65 15.36
C LYS A 110 7.62 11.82 15.11
N TRP A 111 7.54 12.42 13.92
CA TRP A 111 8.36 13.57 13.55
C TRP A 111 8.05 14.81 14.42
N ILE A 112 6.76 15.12 14.63
CA ILE A 112 6.29 16.21 15.50
C ILE A 112 6.87 16.06 16.90
N ILE A 113 6.75 14.87 17.49
CA ILE A 113 7.20 14.57 18.85
C ILE A 113 8.75 14.64 18.91
N THR A 114 9.43 14.02 17.96
CA THR A 114 10.90 13.95 17.96
C THR A 114 11.55 15.31 17.74
N LYS A 115 10.94 16.18 16.95
CA LYS A 115 11.47 17.49 16.55
C LYS A 115 10.83 18.67 17.29
N ASN A 116 9.86 18.40 18.16
CA ASN A 116 9.07 19.40 18.87
C ASN A 116 8.44 20.46 17.93
N ILE A 117 7.73 19.98 16.91
CA ILE A 117 7.10 20.82 15.89
C ILE A 117 5.67 21.18 16.32
N GLU A 118 5.28 22.43 16.16
CA GLU A 118 3.89 22.85 16.37
C GLU A 118 3.05 22.59 15.11
N LEU A 119 1.81 22.12 15.26
CA LEU A 119 0.90 21.80 14.17
C LEU A 119 0.68 22.96 13.19
N LYS A 120 0.54 24.18 13.72
CA LYS A 120 0.34 25.41 12.91
C LYS A 120 1.48 25.67 11.91
N ASN A 121 2.65 25.08 12.11
CA ASN A 121 3.82 25.22 11.24
C ASN A 121 3.91 24.13 10.16
N ILE A 122 2.89 23.26 10.06
CA ILE A 122 2.86 22.17 9.09
C ILE A 122 2.12 22.61 7.83
N ASN A 123 2.80 22.46 6.70
CA ASN A 123 2.21 22.47 5.38
C ASN A 123 2.41 21.06 4.80
N LEU A 124 1.30 20.34 4.60
CA LEU A 124 1.31 18.96 4.10
C LEU A 124 1.19 18.95 2.57
N GLY A 125 2.18 18.41 1.88
CA GLY A 125 2.17 18.14 0.45
C GLY A 125 1.82 16.68 0.17
N ILE A 126 0.83 16.45 -0.66
CA ILE A 126 0.37 15.12 -1.09
C ILE A 126 0.58 14.97 -2.59
N ILE A 127 1.46 14.07 -3.00
CA ILE A 127 1.71 13.74 -4.39
C ILE A 127 0.92 12.49 -4.75
N GLY A 128 -0.10 12.62 -5.62
CA GLY A 128 -1.09 11.59 -5.92
C GLY A 128 -2.31 11.66 -4.98
N PHE A 129 -3.48 12.02 -5.55
CA PHE A 129 -4.75 12.21 -4.83
C PHE A 129 -5.76 11.09 -5.11
N GLY A 130 -5.25 9.84 -5.16
CA GLY A 130 -6.04 8.62 -5.25
C GLY A 130 -6.66 8.20 -3.92
N ASN A 131 -6.90 6.90 -3.72
CA ASN A 131 -7.52 6.36 -2.51
C ASN A 131 -6.78 6.75 -1.22
N ILE A 132 -5.45 6.70 -1.22
CA ILE A 132 -4.63 7.01 -0.05
C ILE A 132 -4.53 8.52 0.14
N GLY A 133 -4.20 9.28 -0.89
CA GLY A 133 -4.03 10.74 -0.80
C GLY A 133 -5.30 11.44 -0.32
N LYS A 134 -6.47 11.05 -0.84
CA LYS A 134 -7.78 11.54 -0.38
C LYS A 134 -8.02 11.25 1.10
N LEU A 135 -7.64 10.06 1.55
CA LEU A 135 -7.84 9.64 2.93
C LEU A 135 -6.90 10.39 3.88
N VAL A 136 -5.62 10.53 3.50
CA VAL A 136 -4.64 11.35 4.25
C VAL A 136 -5.12 12.79 4.35
N ALA A 137 -5.56 13.40 3.25
CA ALA A 137 -6.08 14.77 3.26
C ALA A 137 -7.27 14.92 4.21
N ARG A 138 -8.22 13.97 4.20
CA ARG A 138 -9.39 13.99 5.11
C ARG A 138 -8.97 13.89 6.57
N TYR A 139 -8.01 13.06 6.93
CA TYR A 139 -7.52 12.97 8.30
C TYR A 139 -6.86 14.28 8.75
N PHE A 140 -6.00 14.86 7.92
CA PHE A 140 -5.28 16.07 8.30
C PHE A 140 -6.11 17.33 8.19
N HIS A 141 -7.19 17.34 7.43
CA HIS A 141 -8.18 18.42 7.45
C HIS A 141 -8.78 18.62 8.86
N THR A 142 -8.97 17.55 9.65
CA THR A 142 -9.47 17.67 11.03
C THR A 142 -8.48 18.34 12.00
N LEU A 143 -7.23 18.55 11.57
CA LEU A 143 -6.16 19.18 12.36
C LEU A 143 -5.91 20.64 11.98
N ASP A 144 -6.72 21.20 11.07
CA ASP A 144 -6.62 22.61 10.61
C ASP A 144 -5.22 22.98 10.09
N ILE A 145 -4.60 22.10 9.30
CA ILE A 145 -3.33 22.35 8.66
C ILE A 145 -3.49 22.59 7.16
N ASN A 146 -2.57 23.34 6.55
CA ASN A 146 -2.59 23.58 5.11
C ASN A 146 -2.26 22.31 4.34
N ILE A 147 -3.11 21.95 3.38
CA ILE A 147 -2.96 20.74 2.55
C ILE A 147 -2.79 21.13 1.09
N TYR A 148 -1.66 20.80 0.52
CA TYR A 148 -1.32 21.01 -0.89
C TYR A 148 -1.32 19.68 -1.63
N VAL A 149 -1.83 19.66 -2.85
CA VAL A 149 -2.01 18.44 -3.63
C VAL A 149 -1.47 18.62 -5.03
N ASN A 150 -0.75 17.61 -5.53
CA ASN A 150 -0.37 17.47 -6.92
C ASN A 150 -0.87 16.13 -7.46
N ASP A 151 -1.74 16.18 -8.47
CA ASP A 151 -2.22 15.01 -9.23
C ASP A 151 -2.62 15.49 -10.63
N PRO A 152 -1.65 15.60 -11.56
CA PRO A 152 -1.91 16.10 -12.91
C PRO A 152 -2.96 15.30 -13.68
N PRO A 153 -3.01 13.95 -13.64
CA PRO A 153 -4.07 13.16 -14.27
C PRO A 153 -5.47 13.59 -13.83
N LEU A 154 -5.70 13.74 -12.53
CA LEU A 154 -7.00 14.19 -12.01
C LEU A 154 -7.33 15.63 -12.42
N LYS A 155 -6.31 16.51 -12.51
CA LYS A 155 -6.50 17.87 -12.99
C LYS A 155 -6.95 17.89 -14.45
N ASP A 156 -6.33 17.08 -15.30
CA ASP A 156 -6.69 16.96 -16.72
C ASP A 156 -8.10 16.39 -16.91
N GLU A 157 -8.55 15.53 -16.01
CA GLU A 157 -9.92 14.99 -15.96
C GLU A 157 -10.94 16.00 -15.39
N ASN A 158 -10.55 17.24 -15.09
CA ASN A 158 -11.38 18.26 -14.46
C ASN A 158 -11.97 17.82 -13.12
N PHE A 159 -11.22 17.01 -12.34
CA PHE A 159 -11.65 16.60 -11.02
C PHE A 159 -11.81 17.81 -10.10
N ILE A 160 -12.94 17.88 -9.39
CA ILE A 160 -13.21 18.94 -8.41
C ILE A 160 -12.54 18.56 -7.09
N PHE A 161 -11.43 19.24 -6.79
CA PHE A 161 -10.75 19.06 -5.51
C PHE A 161 -11.59 19.66 -4.37
N PRO A 162 -11.60 19.02 -3.18
CA PRO A 162 -12.26 19.60 -2.02
C PRO A 162 -11.72 20.97 -1.64
N ASP A 163 -12.56 21.87 -1.13
CA ASP A 163 -12.21 23.26 -0.80
C ASP A 163 -11.10 23.38 0.27
N TYR A 164 -10.86 22.32 1.05
CA TYR A 164 -9.81 22.27 2.07
C TYR A 164 -8.44 21.84 1.54
N VAL A 165 -8.28 21.58 0.23
CA VAL A 165 -6.98 21.29 -0.40
C VAL A 165 -6.64 22.33 -1.44
N HIS A 166 -5.36 22.67 -1.55
CA HIS A 166 -4.83 23.58 -2.56
C HIS A 166 -4.09 22.78 -3.63
N TYR A 167 -4.65 22.72 -4.86
CA TYR A 167 -3.90 22.14 -5.97
C TYR A 167 -2.71 23.03 -6.31
N CYS A 168 -1.54 22.43 -6.54
CA CYS A 168 -0.35 23.13 -7.05
C CYS A 168 0.55 22.21 -7.88
N GLU A 169 1.50 22.81 -8.57
CA GLU A 169 2.47 22.05 -9.36
C GLU A 169 3.51 21.36 -8.45
N LEU A 170 4.16 20.32 -8.98
CA LEU A 170 5.06 19.49 -8.19
C LEU A 170 6.21 20.28 -7.55
N ASP A 171 6.80 21.22 -8.30
CA ASP A 171 7.86 22.10 -7.79
C ASP A 171 7.40 22.92 -6.58
N GLU A 172 6.17 23.45 -6.63
CA GLU A 172 5.59 24.22 -5.52
C GLU A 172 5.34 23.38 -4.27
N ILE A 173 5.03 22.08 -4.40
CA ILE A 173 4.94 21.14 -3.26
C ILE A 173 6.27 21.16 -2.48
N PHE A 174 7.40 21.04 -3.17
CA PHE A 174 8.72 21.01 -2.53
C PHE A 174 9.19 22.37 -1.98
N GLU A 175 8.66 23.46 -2.49
CA GLU A 175 8.98 24.82 -2.01
C GLU A 175 8.11 25.24 -0.82
N LYS A 176 6.82 24.89 -0.84
CA LYS A 176 5.83 25.36 0.13
C LYS A 176 5.71 24.44 1.35
N CYS A 177 5.83 23.10 1.13
CA CYS A 177 5.54 22.11 2.17
C CYS A 177 6.80 21.70 2.94
N ASN A 178 6.61 21.42 4.23
CA ASN A 178 7.65 20.86 5.09
C ASN A 178 7.34 19.40 5.51
N VAL A 179 6.15 18.90 5.15
CA VAL A 179 5.82 17.46 5.20
C VAL A 179 5.35 17.06 3.81
N ILE A 180 6.01 16.08 3.20
CA ILE A 180 5.62 15.58 1.87
C ILE A 180 5.41 14.08 1.94
N THR A 181 4.30 13.62 1.38
CA THR A 181 3.99 12.20 1.21
C THR A 181 3.57 11.89 -0.23
N ASN A 182 4.04 10.78 -0.80
CA ASN A 182 3.68 10.41 -2.16
C ASN A 182 2.90 9.10 -2.20
N HIS A 183 1.88 9.06 -3.07
CA HIS A 183 0.95 7.95 -3.21
C HIS A 183 0.66 7.62 -4.68
N VAL A 184 1.62 7.89 -5.55
CA VAL A 184 1.53 7.57 -6.97
C VAL A 184 1.91 6.12 -7.27
N PRO A 185 1.35 5.49 -8.32
CA PRO A 185 1.85 4.22 -8.83
C PRO A 185 3.24 4.42 -9.45
N LEU A 186 3.96 3.33 -9.73
CA LEU A 186 5.18 3.38 -10.55
C LEU A 186 4.81 3.17 -12.02
N THR A 187 4.97 4.21 -12.83
CA THR A 187 4.75 4.18 -14.28
C THR A 187 6.00 4.62 -15.03
N LYS A 188 6.29 3.95 -16.15
CA LYS A 188 7.48 4.25 -16.99
C LYS A 188 7.15 5.04 -18.23
N SER A 189 5.88 5.12 -18.59
CA SER A 189 5.39 5.73 -19.84
C SER A 189 4.05 6.42 -19.59
N GLY A 190 3.50 7.06 -20.61
CA GLY A 190 2.29 7.88 -20.54
C GLY A 190 2.61 9.35 -20.36
N ASN A 191 1.57 10.17 -20.19
CA ASN A 191 1.73 11.64 -20.09
C ASN A 191 2.41 12.06 -18.76
N TYR A 192 2.27 11.24 -17.71
CA TYR A 192 2.77 11.56 -16.37
C TYR A 192 3.53 10.34 -15.80
N PRO A 193 4.74 10.01 -16.33
CA PRO A 193 5.53 8.92 -15.79
C PRO A 193 6.03 9.27 -14.40
N THR A 194 6.03 8.28 -13.52
CA THR A 194 6.39 8.45 -12.10
C THR A 194 7.70 7.79 -11.71
N GLN A 195 8.31 7.02 -12.61
CA GLN A 195 9.67 6.51 -12.40
C GLN A 195 10.65 7.68 -12.30
N ALA A 196 11.44 7.71 -11.23
CA ALA A 196 12.37 8.78 -10.91
C ALA A 196 11.69 10.18 -10.91
N LEU A 197 10.43 10.26 -10.47
CA LEU A 197 9.67 11.49 -10.37
C LEU A 197 10.33 12.49 -9.40
N ILE A 198 10.80 11.97 -8.26
CA ILE A 198 11.42 12.77 -7.19
C ILE A 198 12.93 12.57 -7.25
N THR A 199 13.61 13.55 -7.81
CA THR A 199 15.06 13.59 -7.99
C THR A 199 15.73 14.57 -7.04
N GLY A 200 17.05 14.62 -7.04
CA GLY A 200 17.85 15.59 -6.28
C GLY A 200 17.47 17.04 -6.56
N LYS A 201 17.04 17.35 -7.79
CA LYS A 201 16.57 18.69 -8.16
C LYS A 201 15.36 19.11 -7.31
N LEU A 202 14.35 18.26 -7.17
CA LEU A 202 13.18 18.54 -6.31
C LEU A 202 13.56 18.50 -4.82
N LEU A 203 14.31 17.48 -4.41
CA LEU A 203 14.73 17.31 -3.02
C LEU A 203 15.55 18.49 -2.51
N SER A 204 16.33 19.16 -3.36
CA SER A 204 17.12 20.34 -3.00
C SER A 204 16.26 21.57 -2.65
N LYS A 205 14.97 21.60 -3.03
CA LYS A 205 14.04 22.68 -2.71
C LYS A 205 13.43 22.54 -1.31
N LEU A 206 13.51 21.33 -0.71
CA LEU A 206 13.00 21.09 0.64
C LEU A 206 13.67 22.01 1.67
N LYS A 207 12.87 22.49 2.62
CA LYS A 207 13.38 23.24 3.77
C LYS A 207 14.09 22.30 4.75
N ASP A 208 15.02 22.85 5.52
CA ASP A 208 15.61 22.11 6.64
C ASP A 208 14.53 21.71 7.65
N ASN A 209 14.76 20.59 8.30
CA ASN A 209 13.83 19.94 9.23
C ASN A 209 12.50 19.46 8.58
N SER A 210 12.44 19.34 7.26
CA SER A 210 11.27 18.72 6.57
C SER A 210 11.18 17.23 6.83
N LEU A 211 10.00 16.66 6.59
CA LEU A 211 9.72 15.22 6.60
C LEU A 211 9.28 14.76 5.20
N LEU A 212 9.97 13.77 4.66
CA LEU A 212 9.56 13.08 3.42
C LEU A 212 9.12 11.66 3.74
N ILE A 213 7.89 11.31 3.33
CA ILE A 213 7.29 9.98 3.56
C ILE A 213 7.17 9.26 2.21
N HIS A 214 7.74 8.05 2.14
CA HIS A 214 7.73 7.22 0.94
C HIS A 214 7.09 5.86 1.21
N ALA A 215 5.79 5.75 0.93
CA ALA A 215 4.99 4.54 1.12
C ALA A 215 4.16 4.18 -0.13
N SER A 216 4.68 4.53 -1.32
CA SER A 216 4.03 4.24 -2.62
C SER A 216 4.69 3.05 -3.33
N ARG A 217 5.70 3.31 -4.16
CA ARG A 217 6.48 2.29 -4.87
C ARG A 217 7.95 2.69 -4.91
N GLY A 218 8.86 1.73 -4.69
CA GLY A 218 10.28 1.92 -4.94
C GLY A 218 10.55 2.37 -6.38
N GLY A 219 11.52 3.26 -6.58
CA GLY A 219 11.85 3.86 -7.88
C GLY A 219 11.03 5.11 -8.27
N VAL A 220 10.06 5.54 -7.46
CA VAL A 220 9.42 6.88 -7.60
C VAL A 220 10.37 7.96 -7.09
N ILE A 221 11.07 7.71 -5.99
CA ILE A 221 12.14 8.57 -5.48
C ILE A 221 13.47 7.95 -5.88
N VAL A 222 14.42 8.76 -6.34
CA VAL A 222 15.80 8.33 -6.59
C VAL A 222 16.51 8.24 -5.24
N GLU A 223 16.71 7.03 -4.71
CA GLU A 223 17.24 6.80 -3.35
C GLU A 223 18.66 7.37 -3.16
N SER A 224 19.51 7.29 -4.19
CA SER A 224 20.86 7.87 -4.15
C SER A 224 20.82 9.38 -3.97
N ASP A 225 19.91 10.08 -4.64
CA ASP A 225 19.72 11.52 -4.51
C ASP A 225 19.20 11.87 -3.12
N LEU A 226 18.18 11.13 -2.66
CA LEU A 226 17.64 11.30 -1.32
C LEU A 226 18.70 11.15 -0.24
N PHE A 227 19.50 10.10 -0.31
CA PHE A 227 20.56 9.85 0.66
C PHE A 227 21.65 10.95 0.64
N ASN A 228 22.00 11.46 -0.55
CA ASN A 228 22.94 12.56 -0.69
C ASN A 228 22.40 13.86 -0.08
N ILE A 229 21.12 14.17 -0.29
CA ILE A 229 20.48 15.35 0.31
C ILE A 229 20.43 15.21 1.85
N MET A 230 20.14 14.03 2.38
CA MET A 230 20.13 13.79 3.83
C MET A 230 21.49 14.00 4.51
N LYS A 231 22.62 13.83 3.77
CA LYS A 231 23.97 14.11 4.30
C LYS A 231 24.25 15.60 4.47
N VAL A 232 23.61 16.44 3.67
CA VAL A 232 23.91 17.89 3.65
C VAL A 232 22.78 18.74 4.22
N ARG A 233 21.61 18.18 4.44
CA ARG A 233 20.44 18.85 5.00
C ARG A 233 19.83 18.07 6.16
N LYS A 234 19.20 18.80 7.08
CA LYS A 234 18.45 18.21 8.20
C LYS A 234 17.09 17.71 7.72
N LEU A 235 17.09 16.64 6.91
CA LEU A 235 15.86 16.01 6.38
C LEU A 235 15.54 14.76 7.20
N SER A 236 14.28 14.62 7.64
CA SER A 236 13.72 13.39 8.20
C SER A 236 13.03 12.58 7.11
N THR A 237 13.16 11.26 7.16
CA THR A 237 12.48 10.38 6.18
C THR A 237 11.74 9.25 6.87
N ALA A 238 10.58 8.87 6.32
CA ALA A 238 9.87 7.64 6.67
C ALA A 238 9.70 6.82 5.39
N ILE A 239 10.35 5.67 5.30
CA ILE A 239 10.46 4.89 4.07
C ILE A 239 9.92 3.48 4.30
N ASP A 240 8.93 3.08 3.52
CA ASP A 240 8.34 1.75 3.53
C ASP A 240 8.67 0.94 2.27
N VAL A 241 8.96 1.62 1.17
CA VAL A 241 9.23 1.01 -0.14
C VAL A 241 10.62 1.38 -0.65
N TRP A 242 11.27 0.43 -1.33
CA TRP A 242 12.68 0.52 -1.67
C TRP A 242 12.91 0.28 -3.16
N GLU A 243 13.90 0.96 -3.75
CA GLU A 243 14.17 0.92 -5.19
C GLU A 243 14.51 -0.50 -5.68
N ASN A 244 15.22 -1.28 -4.87
CA ASN A 244 15.71 -2.61 -5.22
C ASN A 244 15.15 -3.74 -4.34
N GLU A 245 13.88 -3.66 -3.93
CA GLU A 245 13.28 -4.73 -3.14
C GLU A 245 13.52 -6.12 -3.75
N PRO A 246 13.89 -7.10 -2.94
CA PRO A 246 14.02 -7.12 -1.48
C PRO A 246 15.39 -6.69 -0.92
N ASP A 247 16.33 -6.21 -1.74
CA ASP A 247 17.64 -5.71 -1.31
C ASP A 247 17.55 -4.20 -1.05
N PHE A 248 17.19 -3.82 0.17
CA PHE A 248 17.04 -2.43 0.55
C PHE A 248 18.37 -1.73 0.88
N ASN A 249 18.41 -0.42 0.75
CA ASN A 249 19.55 0.40 1.10
C ASN A 249 19.71 0.52 2.63
N SER A 250 20.73 -0.15 3.19
CA SER A 250 20.97 -0.21 4.65
C SER A 250 21.33 1.16 5.24
N GLU A 251 22.11 1.98 4.53
CA GLU A 251 22.54 3.29 5.03
C GLU A 251 21.34 4.25 5.10
N LEU A 252 20.51 4.25 4.05
CA LEU A 252 19.28 5.03 4.01
C LEU A 252 18.29 4.58 5.11
N ALA A 253 18.12 3.26 5.29
CA ALA A 253 17.26 2.71 6.34
C ALA A 253 17.71 3.14 7.75
N ASN A 254 19.03 3.06 8.04
CA ASN A 254 19.59 3.44 9.34
C ASN A 254 19.54 4.95 9.60
N SER A 255 19.57 5.76 8.56
CA SER A 255 19.51 7.24 8.65
C SER A 255 18.08 7.78 8.71
N SER A 256 17.08 6.95 8.43
CA SER A 256 15.67 7.34 8.42
C SER A 256 15.10 7.47 9.84
N LEU A 257 14.09 8.33 9.99
CA LEU A 257 13.26 8.44 11.20
C LEU A 257 12.43 7.16 11.40
N LEU A 258 11.99 6.55 10.30
CA LEU A 258 11.27 5.29 10.25
C LEU A 258 11.61 4.57 8.95
N ALA A 259 11.95 3.28 9.02
CA ALA A 259 12.20 2.43 7.86
C ALA A 259 11.54 1.08 8.06
N THR A 260 10.73 0.65 7.10
CA THR A 260 9.92 -0.58 7.21
C THR A 260 9.97 -1.40 5.91
N PRO A 261 9.73 -2.72 5.97
CA PRO A 261 9.92 -3.62 4.83
C PRO A 261 8.65 -3.77 3.96
N HIS A 262 8.13 -2.66 3.42
CA HIS A 262 6.95 -2.60 2.57
C HIS A 262 5.70 -3.18 3.25
N ILE A 263 5.39 -2.68 4.44
CA ILE A 263 4.28 -3.15 5.30
C ILE A 263 3.28 -2.06 5.68
N ALA A 264 3.45 -0.83 5.23
CA ALA A 264 2.53 0.27 5.52
C ALA A 264 1.07 -0.11 5.23
N GLY A 265 0.84 -0.83 4.13
CA GLY A 265 -0.47 -1.36 3.74
C GLY A 265 -0.88 -2.69 4.41
N TYR A 266 -0.10 -3.22 5.37
CA TYR A 266 -0.38 -4.51 5.98
C TYR A 266 -1.23 -4.35 7.25
N SER A 267 -2.53 -4.54 7.11
CA SER A 267 -3.48 -4.67 8.21
C SER A 267 -4.42 -5.85 7.97
N TYR A 268 -5.02 -6.35 9.04
CA TYR A 268 -6.03 -7.38 8.91
C TYR A 268 -7.31 -6.83 8.29
N ASN A 269 -7.68 -5.60 8.62
CA ASN A 269 -8.78 -4.86 8.02
C ASN A 269 -8.60 -4.74 6.50
N GLY A 270 -7.39 -4.38 6.05
CA GLY A 270 -7.06 -4.33 4.62
C GLY A 270 -7.17 -5.70 3.92
N LYS A 271 -6.80 -6.79 4.61
CA LYS A 271 -7.00 -8.15 4.07
C LYS A 271 -8.48 -8.49 3.91
N LEU A 272 -9.31 -8.18 4.91
CA LEU A 272 -10.77 -8.40 4.83
C LEU A 272 -11.41 -7.58 3.71
N ASN A 273 -11.01 -6.30 3.57
CA ASN A 273 -11.47 -5.44 2.48
C ASN A 273 -11.05 -6.00 1.10
N GLY A 274 -9.85 -6.56 0.99
CA GLY A 274 -9.38 -7.23 -0.22
C GLY A 274 -10.22 -8.46 -0.56
N THR A 275 -10.54 -9.31 0.42
CA THR A 275 -11.45 -10.45 0.25
C THR A 275 -12.82 -9.98 -0.23
N MET A 276 -13.39 -8.96 0.41
CA MET A 276 -14.70 -8.40 0.03
C MET A 276 -14.73 -7.98 -1.44
N GLN A 277 -13.68 -7.31 -1.93
CA GLN A 277 -13.62 -6.87 -3.32
C GLN A 277 -13.43 -8.04 -4.30
N VAL A 278 -12.62 -9.04 -3.96
CA VAL A 278 -12.48 -10.26 -4.76
C VAL A 278 -13.81 -10.99 -4.89
N LEU A 279 -14.55 -11.15 -3.78
CA LEU A 279 -15.87 -11.80 -3.79
C LEU A 279 -16.88 -11.04 -4.64
N LYS A 280 -16.92 -9.70 -4.56
CA LYS A 280 -17.79 -8.87 -5.41
C LYS A 280 -17.44 -9.02 -6.90
N ASN A 281 -16.16 -9.09 -7.25
CA ASN A 281 -15.74 -9.31 -8.63
C ASN A 281 -16.11 -10.70 -9.13
N ILE A 282 -16.02 -11.74 -8.29
CA ILE A 282 -16.50 -13.10 -8.59
C ILE A 282 -18.02 -13.10 -8.78
N GLU A 283 -18.78 -12.47 -7.88
CA GLU A 283 -20.23 -12.31 -7.99
C GLU A 283 -20.63 -11.68 -9.32
N ASN A 284 -20.03 -10.54 -9.64
CA ASN A 284 -20.36 -9.79 -10.87
C ASN A 284 -20.00 -10.53 -12.15
N TYR A 285 -18.86 -11.23 -12.17
CA TYR A 285 -18.40 -11.92 -13.37
C TYR A 285 -19.12 -13.23 -13.63
N PHE A 286 -19.37 -14.03 -12.59
CA PHE A 286 -19.94 -15.36 -12.72
C PHE A 286 -21.45 -15.41 -12.45
N GLY A 287 -22.05 -14.33 -11.94
CA GLY A 287 -23.47 -14.31 -11.58
C GLY A 287 -23.81 -15.23 -10.39
N ILE A 288 -22.84 -15.51 -9.50
CA ILE A 288 -23.02 -16.32 -8.29
C ILE A 288 -23.00 -15.41 -7.07
N LYS A 289 -23.83 -15.70 -6.06
CA LYS A 289 -23.95 -14.86 -4.87
C LYS A 289 -23.19 -15.47 -3.68
N PRO A 290 -22.01 -14.91 -3.29
CA PRO A 290 -21.29 -15.33 -2.11
C PRO A 290 -22.10 -15.12 -0.81
N ASN A 291 -21.82 -15.92 0.21
CA ASN A 291 -22.31 -15.63 1.56
C ASN A 291 -21.34 -14.64 2.23
N TYR A 292 -21.79 -13.41 2.40
CA TYR A 292 -21.00 -12.35 3.02
C TYR A 292 -21.10 -12.30 4.54
N ASP A 293 -21.98 -13.08 5.18
CA ASP A 293 -22.31 -12.93 6.61
C ASP A 293 -21.09 -13.16 7.51
N ILE A 294 -20.30 -14.21 7.24
CA ILE A 294 -19.11 -14.52 8.02
C ILE A 294 -18.04 -13.42 7.88
N LEU A 295 -17.84 -12.91 6.68
CA LEU A 295 -16.87 -11.84 6.41
C LEU A 295 -17.33 -10.52 7.04
N ASN A 296 -18.60 -10.16 6.92
CA ASN A 296 -19.18 -8.97 7.54
C ASN A 296 -19.12 -9.05 9.07
N ALA A 297 -19.41 -10.20 9.66
CA ALA A 297 -19.28 -10.42 11.10
C ALA A 297 -17.84 -10.19 11.58
N GLU A 298 -16.85 -10.71 10.83
CA GLU A 298 -15.44 -10.52 11.15
C GLU A 298 -15.01 -9.05 10.97
N MET A 299 -15.41 -8.39 9.88
CA MET A 299 -15.12 -6.96 9.68
C MET A 299 -15.68 -6.10 10.80
N ASN A 300 -16.89 -6.39 11.28
CA ASN A 300 -17.52 -5.65 12.37
C ASN A 300 -16.78 -5.79 13.71
N LYS A 301 -16.13 -6.93 13.99
CA LYS A 301 -15.32 -7.11 15.21
C LYS A 301 -14.13 -6.14 15.28
N TYR A 302 -13.59 -5.75 14.12
CA TYR A 302 -12.39 -4.91 14.03
C TYR A 302 -12.69 -3.51 13.49
N LYS A 303 -13.97 -3.14 13.47
CA LYS A 303 -14.36 -1.78 13.13
C LYS A 303 -13.95 -0.85 14.27
N THR A 304 -13.17 0.16 13.94
CA THR A 304 -12.79 1.21 14.89
C THR A 304 -13.68 2.45 14.74
N ASN A 305 -13.89 3.17 15.84
CA ASN A 305 -14.57 4.46 15.85
C ASN A 305 -13.63 5.59 16.32
N THR A 306 -12.34 5.31 16.44
CA THR A 306 -11.35 6.30 16.87
C THR A 306 -11.11 7.30 15.74
N LYS A 307 -11.26 8.58 16.05
CA LYS A 307 -11.04 9.70 15.13
C LYS A 307 -9.80 10.49 15.54
N LEU A 308 -9.17 11.13 14.57
CA LEU A 308 -8.01 11.98 14.76
C LEU A 308 -8.48 13.42 15.04
N TYR A 309 -8.04 13.99 16.17
CA TYR A 309 -8.29 15.38 16.56
C TYR A 309 -7.04 16.00 17.20
N ILE A 310 -6.97 17.32 17.27
CA ILE A 310 -5.84 18.05 17.86
C ILE A 310 -5.60 17.63 19.32
N ASP A 311 -6.65 17.45 20.10
CA ASP A 311 -6.57 17.17 21.54
C ASP A 311 -6.14 15.72 21.86
N ASN A 312 -6.08 14.82 20.86
CA ASN A 312 -5.80 13.41 21.12
C ASN A 312 -4.54 12.87 20.41
N LEU A 313 -3.67 13.72 19.88
CA LEU A 313 -2.53 13.30 19.05
C LEU A 313 -1.57 12.35 19.77
N GLN A 314 -1.28 12.60 21.05
CA GLN A 314 -0.40 11.72 21.83
C GLN A 314 -1.05 10.35 22.09
N ASP A 315 -2.34 10.32 22.39
CA ASP A 315 -3.12 9.09 22.56
C ASP A 315 -3.18 8.30 21.24
N ILE A 316 -3.43 8.99 20.12
CA ILE A 316 -3.42 8.37 18.78
C ILE A 316 -2.06 7.82 18.44
N PHE A 317 -0.97 8.55 18.71
CA PHE A 317 0.38 8.06 18.46
C PHE A 317 0.66 6.76 19.23
N LYS A 318 0.30 6.72 20.52
CA LYS A 318 0.43 5.54 21.36
C LYS A 318 -0.40 4.37 20.82
N LYS A 319 -1.70 4.60 20.53
CA LYS A 319 -2.60 3.57 19.99
C LYS A 319 -2.12 3.02 18.65
N LEU A 320 -1.64 3.87 17.75
CA LEU A 320 -1.06 3.45 16.49
C LEU A 320 0.18 2.58 16.73
N ASN A 321 1.06 2.98 17.66
CA ASN A 321 2.22 2.18 18.00
C ASN A 321 1.83 0.82 18.59
N ASP A 322 0.88 0.77 19.49
CA ASP A 322 0.43 -0.46 20.15
C ASP A 322 -0.22 -1.44 19.16
N ASN A 323 -1.07 -0.93 18.24
CA ASN A 323 -1.81 -1.75 17.28
C ASN A 323 -0.97 -2.14 16.05
N ARG A 324 -0.14 -1.21 15.55
CA ARG A 324 0.61 -1.38 14.30
C ARG A 324 2.06 -1.76 14.52
N ARG A 325 2.64 -1.40 15.69
CA ARG A 325 4.01 -1.73 16.14
C ARG A 325 5.09 -1.42 15.10
N PHE A 326 4.99 -0.25 14.50
CA PHE A 326 5.95 0.19 13.48
C PHE A 326 7.37 0.31 14.01
N GLU A 327 7.54 0.60 15.32
CA GLU A 327 8.87 0.64 15.95
C GLU A 327 9.54 -0.75 15.99
N ASP A 328 8.75 -1.80 16.24
CA ASP A 328 9.30 -3.18 16.21
C ASP A 328 9.77 -3.53 14.79
N ASP A 329 8.97 -3.17 13.78
CA ASP A 329 9.31 -3.42 12.39
C ASP A 329 10.56 -2.62 11.98
N PHE A 330 10.69 -1.38 12.46
CA PHE A 330 11.89 -0.55 12.27
C PHE A 330 13.11 -1.13 12.98
N ALA A 331 12.97 -1.55 14.23
CA ALA A 331 14.06 -2.21 14.96
C ALA A 331 14.57 -3.45 14.21
N ARG A 332 13.65 -4.28 13.70
CA ARG A 332 13.99 -5.45 12.88
C ARG A 332 14.68 -5.06 11.56
N MET A 333 14.24 -3.98 10.89
CA MET A 333 14.94 -3.46 9.70
C MET A 333 16.37 -3.04 10.00
N ARG A 334 16.60 -2.38 11.14
CA ARG A 334 17.95 -1.98 11.58
C ARG A 334 18.85 -3.18 11.88
N GLU A 335 18.32 -4.24 12.47
CA GLU A 335 19.09 -5.49 12.65
C GLU A 335 19.39 -6.15 11.29
N ALA A 336 18.41 -6.19 10.38
CA ALA A 336 18.62 -6.74 9.05
C ALA A 336 19.64 -5.95 8.21
N SER A 337 19.77 -4.64 8.44
CA SER A 337 20.75 -3.80 7.72
C SER A 337 22.20 -4.17 7.99
N LYS A 338 22.45 -4.96 9.05
CA LYS A 338 23.79 -5.49 9.40
C LYS A 338 24.14 -6.78 8.65
N LEU A 339 23.14 -7.40 7.99
CA LEU A 339 23.31 -8.65 7.26
C LEU A 339 23.92 -8.40 5.86
N ASP A 340 24.48 -9.46 5.29
CA ASP A 340 24.85 -9.46 3.88
C ASP A 340 23.61 -9.36 2.95
N LYS A 341 23.85 -9.25 1.66
CA LYS A 341 22.76 -9.12 0.67
C LYS A 341 21.75 -10.26 0.74
N ALA A 342 22.21 -11.50 0.86
CA ALA A 342 21.33 -12.66 0.92
C ALA A 342 20.50 -12.67 2.21
N GLY A 343 21.09 -12.34 3.33
CA GLY A 343 20.44 -12.21 4.63
C GLY A 343 19.37 -11.09 4.63
N LYS A 344 19.66 -9.93 4.05
CA LYS A 344 18.69 -8.84 3.88
C LYS A 344 17.49 -9.28 3.04
N GLN A 345 17.73 -9.94 1.92
CA GLN A 345 16.66 -10.42 1.04
C GLN A 345 15.79 -11.47 1.72
N ALA A 346 16.40 -12.42 2.42
CA ALA A 346 15.67 -13.43 3.18
C ALA A 346 14.81 -12.81 4.28
N PHE A 347 15.37 -11.87 5.05
CA PHE A 347 14.65 -11.14 6.07
C PHE A 347 13.45 -10.38 5.50
N PHE A 348 13.64 -9.63 4.41
CA PHE A 348 12.59 -8.81 3.81
C PHE A 348 11.41 -9.65 3.32
N GLN A 349 11.71 -10.82 2.76
CA GLN A 349 10.68 -11.77 2.32
C GLN A 349 9.97 -12.42 3.51
N GLU A 350 10.74 -12.86 4.51
CA GLU A 350 10.23 -13.57 5.68
C GLU A 350 9.29 -12.71 6.53
N ILE A 351 9.69 -11.45 6.82
CA ILE A 351 8.86 -10.55 7.62
C ILE A 351 7.52 -10.27 6.94
N ARG A 352 7.50 -10.13 5.62
CA ARG A 352 6.28 -9.88 4.84
C ARG A 352 5.40 -11.12 4.73
N LYS A 353 6.01 -12.30 4.56
CA LYS A 353 5.30 -13.58 4.49
C LYS A 353 4.60 -13.91 5.79
N ASN A 354 5.30 -13.76 6.91
CA ASN A 354 4.84 -14.08 8.25
C ASN A 354 4.45 -12.83 9.05
N TYR A 355 4.00 -11.76 8.36
CA TYR A 355 3.63 -10.52 9.03
C TYR A 355 2.50 -10.78 10.03
N PRO A 356 2.68 -10.38 11.30
CA PRO A 356 1.71 -10.64 12.35
C PRO A 356 0.38 -9.93 12.07
N LYS A 357 -0.68 -10.45 12.66
CA LYS A 357 -2.01 -9.86 12.58
C LYS A 357 -2.02 -8.51 13.32
N ARG A 358 -2.13 -7.43 12.58
CA ARG A 358 -2.18 -6.03 13.05
C ARG A 358 -3.48 -5.40 12.61
N TYR A 359 -4.04 -4.53 13.45
CA TYR A 359 -5.35 -3.93 13.24
C TYR A 359 -5.25 -2.44 13.00
N GLU A 360 -6.17 -1.91 12.20
CA GLU A 360 -6.32 -0.48 12.02
C GLU A 360 -6.88 0.16 13.28
N THR A 361 -6.48 1.40 13.53
CA THR A 361 -6.79 2.16 14.76
C THR A 361 -7.81 3.24 14.48
N LEU A 362 -7.70 3.89 13.31
CA LEU A 362 -8.44 5.08 12.96
C LEU A 362 -9.60 4.78 12.01
N ASN A 363 -10.64 5.59 12.12
CA ASN A 363 -11.74 5.68 11.16
C ASN A 363 -12.09 7.14 10.93
N ILE A 364 -12.52 7.47 9.69
CA ILE A 364 -12.97 8.82 9.31
C ILE A 364 -14.45 9.00 9.60
#